data_cccad6c53ab2084cb4471d93ed4b8c5b
#
_entry.id   cccad6c53ab2084cb4471d93ed4b8c5b
#
_cell.length_a   1.000
_cell.length_b   1.000
_cell.length_c   1.000
_cell.angle_alpha   90.00
_cell.angle_beta   90.00
_cell.angle_gamma   90.00
#
_symmetry.space_group_name_H-M   'P 1'
#
loop_
_entity.id
_entity.type
_entity.pdbx_description
1 polymer ?
#
loop_
_entity_poly.entity_id
_entity_poly.type
_entity_poly.pdbx_seq_one_letter_code
_entity_poly.pdbx_strand_id
1 'polypeptide(L)'
;MLLRVGNCEAEVKVAALMSVPRLGFTDNFFCISQALAPHGIAPIKYTGAFFGQCLQRCMEQVVDTHDVVLTIDYDTIFTAKTVEALLALLMHSGFDALAPLQTKREANTVMFALPGITPDEKTTVENDWFQKVVQPVETAHFGCTFIRTAAIKKMTKPWFLAEANDEGTFTGGHIDEDIYFWKKFAASGNRLGIATNVSVGHAELMITWPSRSVEGGKVQQHTTEFWNNGKKPPEGAWGFVP
;
A
#
# COMPACT_ATOMS: atom_id res chain seq x y z
N MET A 1 -16.57 -6.91 -12.19
CA MET A 1 -15.70 -8.11 -12.24
C MET A 1 -16.54 -9.34 -11.94
N LEU A 2 -16.46 -10.37 -12.76
CA LEU A 2 -17.11 -11.65 -12.48
C LEU A 2 -16.18 -12.49 -11.61
N LEU A 3 -16.62 -12.78 -10.39
CA LEU A 3 -15.87 -13.62 -9.46
C LEU A 3 -16.45 -15.05 -9.49
N ARG A 4 -15.59 -16.02 -9.80
CA ARG A 4 -15.94 -17.45 -9.75
C ARG A 4 -15.29 -18.09 -8.53
N VAL A 5 -16.09 -18.67 -7.66
CA VAL A 5 -15.60 -19.42 -6.50
C VAL A 5 -16.34 -20.75 -6.44
N GLY A 6 -15.63 -21.82 -6.78
CA GLY A 6 -16.24 -23.13 -6.95
C GLY A 6 -17.32 -23.08 -8.04
N ASN A 7 -18.53 -23.49 -7.71
CA ASN A 7 -19.70 -23.49 -8.63
C ASN A 7 -20.53 -22.19 -8.54
N CYS A 8 -20.11 -21.23 -7.75
CA CYS A 8 -20.82 -19.96 -7.60
C CYS A 8 -20.15 -18.88 -8.43
N GLU A 9 -20.94 -18.16 -9.22
CA GLU A 9 -20.55 -16.95 -9.92
C GLU A 9 -21.23 -15.76 -9.24
N ALA A 10 -20.47 -14.74 -8.90
CA ALA A 10 -21.00 -13.49 -8.40
C ALA A 10 -20.41 -12.33 -9.18
N GLU A 11 -21.24 -11.42 -9.62
CA GLU A 11 -20.78 -10.17 -10.20
C GLU A 11 -20.54 -9.16 -9.07
N VAL A 12 -19.28 -8.69 -8.95
CA VAL A 12 -18.88 -7.68 -7.98
C VAL A 12 -18.46 -6.43 -8.73
N LYS A 13 -19.07 -5.31 -8.43
CA LYS A 13 -18.72 -4.00 -9.01
C LYS A 13 -17.51 -3.43 -8.27
N VAL A 14 -16.35 -3.46 -8.95
CA VAL A 14 -15.08 -3.00 -8.42
C VAL A 14 -14.70 -1.67 -9.04
N ALA A 15 -14.33 -0.68 -8.20
CA ALA A 15 -13.66 0.55 -8.63
C ALA A 15 -12.20 0.52 -8.18
N ALA A 16 -11.26 0.70 -9.09
CA ALA A 16 -9.84 0.85 -8.77
C ALA A 16 -9.50 2.34 -8.61
N LEU A 17 -8.91 2.73 -7.50
CA LEU A 17 -8.69 4.11 -7.10
C LEU A 17 -7.20 4.38 -6.86
N MET A 18 -6.70 5.47 -7.42
CA MET A 18 -5.30 5.86 -7.27
C MET A 18 -5.15 7.29 -6.76
N SER A 19 -4.40 7.46 -5.68
CA SER A 19 -3.79 8.75 -5.34
C SER A 19 -2.44 8.83 -6.07
N VAL A 20 -2.30 9.79 -6.98
CA VAL A 20 -1.11 9.87 -7.84
C VAL A 20 -0.38 11.18 -7.59
N PRO A 21 0.91 11.15 -7.20
CA PRO A 21 1.76 12.34 -7.20
C PRO A 21 2.02 12.78 -8.65
N ARG A 22 2.74 13.89 -8.82
CA ARG A 22 3.07 14.41 -10.17
C ARG A 22 3.93 13.45 -10.99
N LEU A 23 4.73 12.62 -10.31
CA LEU A 23 5.62 11.62 -10.90
C LEU A 23 5.25 10.25 -10.36
N GLY A 24 5.37 9.22 -11.18
CA GLY A 24 5.11 7.83 -10.82
C GLY A 24 6.08 6.89 -11.53
N PHE A 25 6.09 5.64 -11.09
CA PHE A 25 6.89 4.60 -11.72
C PHE A 25 6.22 4.08 -12.99
N THR A 26 6.95 4.03 -14.08
CA THR A 26 6.45 3.48 -15.36
C THR A 26 6.04 2.01 -15.21
N ASP A 27 6.81 1.22 -14.46
CA ASP A 27 6.51 -0.19 -14.19
C ASP A 27 5.20 -0.37 -13.42
N ASN A 28 4.89 0.54 -12.50
CA ASN A 28 3.59 0.56 -11.81
C ASN A 28 2.44 0.79 -12.81
N PHE A 29 2.58 1.76 -13.72
CA PHE A 29 1.56 2.04 -14.74
C PHE A 29 1.28 0.82 -15.64
N PHE A 30 2.32 0.16 -16.14
CA PHE A 30 2.16 -1.05 -16.96
C PHE A 30 1.59 -2.21 -16.14
N CYS A 31 2.06 -2.40 -14.91
CA CYS A 31 1.55 -3.40 -13.98
C CYS A 31 0.04 -3.25 -13.77
N ILE A 32 -0.43 -2.04 -13.44
CA ILE A 32 -1.85 -1.75 -13.22
C ILE A 32 -2.67 -2.03 -14.48
N SER A 33 -2.19 -1.59 -15.65
CA SER A 33 -2.87 -1.81 -16.90
C SER A 33 -3.02 -3.31 -17.21
N GLN A 34 -1.96 -4.09 -17.01
CA GLN A 34 -1.98 -5.55 -17.23
C GLN A 34 -2.81 -6.30 -16.20
N ALA A 35 -2.83 -5.84 -14.96
CA ALA A 35 -3.56 -6.50 -13.88
C ALA A 35 -5.07 -6.23 -13.93
N LEU A 36 -5.49 -5.04 -14.38
CA LEU A 36 -6.90 -4.64 -14.34
C LEU A 36 -7.63 -4.84 -15.66
N ALA A 37 -6.94 -4.76 -16.81
CA ALA A 37 -7.57 -4.89 -18.14
C ALA A 37 -8.32 -6.25 -18.34
N PRO A 38 -7.81 -7.41 -17.87
CA PRO A 38 -8.54 -8.67 -17.99
C PRO A 38 -9.90 -8.66 -17.29
N HIS A 39 -10.10 -7.78 -16.32
CA HIS A 39 -11.33 -7.64 -15.55
C HIS A 39 -12.23 -6.49 -16.03
N GLY A 40 -11.82 -5.78 -17.07
CA GLY A 40 -12.54 -4.62 -17.59
C GLY A 40 -12.56 -3.43 -16.61
N ILE A 41 -11.58 -3.35 -15.70
CA ILE A 41 -11.48 -2.29 -14.69
C ILE A 41 -10.51 -1.22 -15.19
N ALA A 42 -10.99 0.03 -15.28
CA ALA A 42 -10.16 1.20 -15.54
C ALA A 42 -9.90 1.93 -14.21
N PRO A 43 -8.65 2.30 -13.88
CA PRO A 43 -8.36 3.02 -12.65
C PRO A 43 -8.88 4.45 -12.71
N ILE A 44 -9.50 4.89 -11.61
CA ILE A 44 -9.88 6.29 -11.37
C ILE A 44 -8.75 6.90 -10.57
N LYS A 45 -8.17 7.99 -11.07
CA LYS A 45 -7.08 8.67 -10.40
C LYS A 45 -7.42 10.10 -10.03
N TYR A 46 -6.82 10.55 -8.94
CA TYR A 46 -6.74 11.97 -8.62
C TYR A 46 -5.27 12.34 -8.38
N THR A 47 -4.84 13.45 -8.98
CA THR A 47 -3.45 13.92 -8.87
C THR A 47 -3.39 15.10 -7.91
N GLY A 48 -2.54 15.02 -6.90
CA GLY A 48 -2.35 16.07 -5.91
C GLY A 48 -1.19 15.82 -4.97
N ALA A 49 -0.90 16.81 -4.12
CA ALA A 49 0.18 16.73 -3.14
C ALA A 49 -0.23 15.96 -1.87
N PHE A 50 -1.51 15.87 -1.58
CA PHE A 50 -2.03 15.28 -0.35
C PHE A 50 -2.74 13.97 -0.67
N PHE A 51 -2.14 12.88 -0.22
CA PHE A 51 -2.57 11.50 -0.46
C PHE A 51 -4.04 11.28 -0.08
N GLY A 52 -4.39 11.54 1.18
CA GLY A 52 -5.72 11.26 1.69
C GLY A 52 -6.81 12.09 1.02
N GLN A 53 -6.53 13.36 0.69
CA GLN A 53 -7.49 14.18 -0.05
C GLN A 53 -7.77 13.63 -1.46
N CYS A 54 -6.72 13.16 -2.14
CA CYS A 54 -6.86 12.58 -3.48
C CYS A 54 -7.65 11.29 -3.41
N LEU A 55 -7.34 10.41 -2.47
CA LEU A 55 -8.00 9.13 -2.32
C LEU A 55 -9.47 9.30 -1.87
N GLN A 56 -9.74 10.21 -0.93
CA GLN A 56 -11.10 10.52 -0.52
C GLN A 56 -11.95 11.00 -1.71
N ARG A 57 -11.43 11.90 -2.55
CA ARG A 57 -12.14 12.38 -3.76
C ARG A 57 -12.45 11.25 -4.74
N CYS A 58 -11.54 10.28 -4.90
CA CYS A 58 -11.82 9.09 -5.70
C CYS A 58 -12.93 8.25 -5.07
N MET A 59 -12.85 7.98 -3.77
CA MET A 59 -13.86 7.19 -3.04
C MET A 59 -15.25 7.82 -3.10
N GLU A 60 -15.35 9.14 -2.96
CA GLU A 60 -16.62 9.89 -3.03
C GLU A 60 -17.37 9.72 -4.35
N GLN A 61 -16.65 9.46 -5.46
CA GLN A 61 -17.26 9.26 -6.76
C GLN A 61 -17.92 7.89 -6.93
N VAL A 62 -17.46 6.89 -6.14
CA VAL A 62 -17.80 5.50 -6.41
C VAL A 62 -18.49 4.78 -5.25
N VAL A 63 -18.43 5.32 -4.04
CA VAL A 63 -18.89 4.64 -2.82
C VAL A 63 -20.37 4.25 -2.87
N ASP A 64 -21.19 4.96 -3.63
CA ASP A 64 -22.63 4.69 -3.78
C ASP A 64 -22.98 3.77 -4.95
N THR A 65 -22.05 3.52 -5.86
CA THR A 65 -22.31 2.82 -7.12
C THR A 65 -21.54 1.50 -7.28
N HIS A 66 -20.55 1.25 -6.42
CA HIS A 66 -19.70 0.06 -6.46
C HIS A 66 -19.80 -0.71 -5.13
N ASP A 67 -19.53 -2.02 -5.17
CA ASP A 67 -19.58 -2.90 -4.00
C ASP A 67 -18.27 -2.85 -3.21
N VAL A 68 -17.15 -2.71 -3.92
CA VAL A 68 -15.81 -2.64 -3.33
C VAL A 68 -14.95 -1.62 -4.08
N VAL A 69 -14.01 -1.04 -3.36
CA VAL A 69 -12.92 -0.26 -3.93
C VAL A 69 -11.62 -1.03 -3.80
N LEU A 70 -10.78 -0.94 -4.81
CA LEU A 70 -9.38 -1.37 -4.80
C LEU A 70 -8.51 -0.11 -4.78
N THR A 71 -7.84 0.16 -3.68
CA THR A 71 -6.89 1.26 -3.61
C THR A 71 -5.54 0.83 -4.15
N ILE A 72 -4.83 1.71 -4.85
CA ILE A 72 -3.56 1.43 -5.48
C ILE A 72 -2.63 2.63 -5.32
N ASP A 73 -1.43 2.39 -4.80
CA ASP A 73 -0.38 3.41 -4.76
C ASP A 73 0.44 3.43 -6.06
N TYR A 74 1.04 4.57 -6.33
CA TYR A 74 1.79 4.85 -7.56
C TYR A 74 3.10 4.05 -7.72
N ASP A 75 3.45 3.25 -6.72
CA ASP A 75 4.68 2.47 -6.62
C ASP A 75 4.44 0.99 -6.23
N THR A 76 3.21 0.54 -6.25
CA THR A 76 2.88 -0.87 -5.97
C THR A 76 2.91 -1.71 -7.24
N ILE A 77 3.52 -2.90 -7.17
CA ILE A 77 3.62 -3.87 -8.27
C ILE A 77 2.84 -5.14 -7.91
N PHE A 78 1.89 -5.52 -8.76
CA PHE A 78 1.02 -6.67 -8.56
C PHE A 78 0.55 -7.28 -9.89
N THR A 79 -0.19 -8.37 -9.85
CA THR A 79 -0.67 -9.09 -11.05
C THR A 79 -2.19 -9.23 -11.04
N ALA A 80 -2.78 -9.66 -12.17
CA ALA A 80 -4.20 -9.97 -12.24
C ALA A 80 -4.58 -11.07 -11.22
N LYS A 81 -3.71 -12.07 -11.01
CA LYS A 81 -3.91 -13.12 -10.00
C LYS A 81 -3.93 -12.56 -8.57
N THR A 82 -3.12 -11.53 -8.28
CA THR A 82 -3.16 -10.82 -7.00
C THR A 82 -4.53 -10.21 -6.75
N VAL A 83 -5.09 -9.53 -7.76
CA VAL A 83 -6.43 -8.91 -7.70
C VAL A 83 -7.51 -9.97 -7.47
N GLU A 84 -7.48 -11.06 -8.23
CA GLU A 84 -8.43 -12.18 -8.10
C GLU A 84 -8.38 -12.83 -6.71
N ALA A 85 -7.17 -13.15 -6.23
CA ALA A 85 -6.97 -13.79 -4.94
C ALA A 85 -7.45 -12.93 -3.78
N LEU A 86 -7.07 -11.64 -3.77
CA LEU A 86 -7.49 -10.70 -2.72
C LEU A 86 -9.00 -10.49 -2.70
N LEU A 87 -9.63 -10.31 -3.87
CA LEU A 87 -11.07 -10.13 -3.94
C LEU A 87 -11.80 -11.40 -3.47
N ALA A 88 -11.36 -12.58 -3.91
CA ALA A 88 -11.92 -13.84 -3.47
C ALA A 88 -11.82 -14.02 -1.95
N LEU A 89 -10.66 -13.73 -1.37
CA LEU A 89 -10.45 -13.77 0.08
C LEU A 89 -11.34 -12.76 0.81
N LEU A 90 -11.44 -11.52 0.33
CA LEU A 90 -12.33 -10.51 0.94
C LEU A 90 -13.77 -11.01 0.97
N MET A 91 -14.25 -11.58 -0.12
CA MET A 91 -15.66 -12.04 -0.22
C MET A 91 -15.99 -13.16 0.76
N HIS A 92 -14.99 -13.98 1.17
CA HIS A 92 -15.20 -15.18 2.00
C HIS A 92 -14.65 -15.07 3.44
N SER A 93 -13.82 -14.06 3.73
CA SER A 93 -13.12 -13.99 5.03
C SER A 93 -13.93 -13.35 6.16
N GLY A 94 -15.04 -12.68 5.86
CA GLY A 94 -15.79 -11.90 6.85
C GLY A 94 -15.10 -10.61 7.31
N PHE A 95 -14.05 -10.19 6.62
CA PHE A 95 -13.43 -8.88 6.80
C PHE A 95 -14.09 -7.82 5.89
N ASP A 96 -14.02 -6.56 6.32
CA ASP A 96 -14.55 -5.42 5.55
C ASP A 96 -13.49 -4.77 4.65
N ALA A 97 -12.21 -4.98 4.99
CA ALA A 97 -11.07 -4.60 4.17
C ALA A 97 -9.97 -5.68 4.23
N LEU A 98 -9.23 -5.82 3.14
CA LEU A 98 -8.16 -6.80 3.03
C LEU A 98 -7.00 -6.25 2.21
N ALA A 99 -5.80 -6.22 2.80
CA ALA A 99 -4.56 -5.85 2.15
C ALA A 99 -3.66 -7.09 1.96
N PRO A 100 -2.78 -7.10 0.95
CA PRO A 100 -1.72 -8.10 0.82
C PRO A 100 -0.53 -7.76 1.70
N LEU A 101 0.44 -8.65 1.77
CA LEU A 101 1.74 -8.36 2.36
C LEU A 101 2.53 -7.40 1.47
N GLN A 102 3.07 -6.35 2.09
CA GLN A 102 4.02 -5.42 1.49
C GLN A 102 5.05 -5.00 2.54
N THR A 103 6.27 -4.70 2.11
CA THR A 103 7.33 -4.16 2.96
C THR A 103 7.50 -2.66 2.75
N LYS A 104 7.98 -1.96 3.79
CA LYS A 104 8.38 -0.55 3.65
C LYS A 104 9.56 -0.45 2.68
N ARG A 105 9.62 0.66 1.95
CA ARG A 105 10.84 1.04 1.24
C ARG A 105 11.96 1.24 2.25
N GLU A 106 13.19 0.88 1.87
CA GLU A 106 14.41 1.13 2.67
C GLU A 106 14.43 0.46 4.05
N ALA A 107 13.47 -0.40 4.33
CA ALA A 107 13.42 -1.12 5.61
C ALA A 107 12.84 -2.53 5.43
N ASN A 108 13.45 -3.49 6.09
CA ASN A 108 12.94 -4.87 6.13
C ASN A 108 11.80 -5.00 7.15
N THR A 109 10.78 -4.14 7.01
CA THR A 109 9.60 -4.14 7.89
C THR A 109 8.33 -4.21 7.06
N VAL A 110 7.35 -4.93 7.57
CA VAL A 110 6.02 -5.02 6.96
C VAL A 110 5.24 -3.72 7.12
N MET A 111 4.32 -3.46 6.18
CA MET A 111 3.49 -2.25 6.17
C MET A 111 2.10 -2.51 6.78
N PHE A 112 2.09 -3.05 7.98
CA PHE A 112 0.88 -3.17 8.79
C PHE A 112 1.23 -3.10 10.28
N ALA A 113 0.28 -2.75 11.12
CA ALA A 113 0.42 -2.82 12.57
C ALA A 113 -0.50 -3.89 13.16
N LEU A 114 0.04 -4.68 14.09
CA LEU A 114 -0.73 -5.61 14.89
C LEU A 114 -1.47 -4.86 16.01
N PRO A 115 -2.58 -5.43 16.54
CA PRO A 115 -3.30 -4.85 17.66
C PRO A 115 -2.39 -4.58 18.87
N GLY A 116 -2.46 -3.36 19.39
CA GLY A 116 -1.69 -2.93 20.55
C GLY A 116 -0.24 -2.48 20.27
N ILE A 117 0.20 -2.47 19.00
CA ILE A 117 1.51 -1.94 18.61
C ILE A 117 1.37 -0.46 18.23
N THR A 118 2.23 0.38 18.78
CA THR A 118 2.25 1.81 18.43
C THR A 118 2.82 2.03 17.02
N PRO A 119 2.45 3.10 16.30
CA PRO A 119 2.95 3.39 14.95
C PRO A 119 4.48 3.49 14.85
N ASP A 120 5.15 3.88 15.94
CA ASP A 120 6.61 4.02 16.00
C ASP A 120 7.33 2.67 16.25
N GLU A 121 6.60 1.62 16.64
CA GLU A 121 7.16 0.30 16.86
C GLU A 121 7.18 -0.53 15.58
N LYS A 122 8.30 -1.26 15.40
CA LYS A 122 8.40 -2.20 14.29
C LYS A 122 7.51 -3.40 14.55
N THR A 123 6.60 -3.68 13.64
CA THR A 123 5.83 -4.92 13.66
C THR A 123 6.76 -6.10 13.38
N THR A 124 6.87 -7.00 14.36
CA THR A 124 7.55 -8.30 14.22
C THR A 124 6.50 -9.39 14.31
N VAL A 125 6.52 -10.33 13.38
CA VAL A 125 5.60 -11.46 13.34
C VAL A 125 6.38 -12.78 13.35
N GLU A 126 5.90 -13.71 14.12
CA GLU A 126 6.46 -15.07 14.17
C GLU A 126 5.94 -15.92 13.00
N ASN A 127 6.66 -16.98 12.66
CA ASN A 127 6.29 -17.82 11.49
C ASN A 127 4.89 -18.43 11.58
N ASP A 128 4.39 -18.70 12.77
CA ASP A 128 3.05 -19.26 12.97
C ASP A 128 1.94 -18.27 12.64
N TRP A 129 2.23 -16.95 12.67
CA TRP A 129 1.29 -15.93 12.25
C TRP A 129 0.87 -16.10 10.78
N PHE A 130 1.75 -16.62 9.93
CA PHE A 130 1.49 -16.86 8.51
C PHE A 130 0.70 -18.14 8.22
N GLN A 131 0.37 -18.97 9.20
CA GLN A 131 -0.39 -20.21 9.01
C GLN A 131 -1.87 -19.97 8.67
N LYS A 132 -2.44 -18.86 9.11
CA LYS A 132 -3.80 -18.48 8.75
C LYS A 132 -3.77 -17.64 7.48
N VAL A 133 -4.64 -17.95 6.55
CA VAL A 133 -4.71 -17.27 5.24
C VAL A 133 -5.05 -15.78 5.35
N VAL A 134 -5.81 -15.39 6.39
CA VAL A 134 -6.12 -13.99 6.71
C VAL A 134 -5.94 -13.76 8.20
N GLN A 135 -5.23 -12.71 8.55
CA GLN A 135 -4.98 -12.29 9.92
C GLN A 135 -5.52 -10.88 10.17
N PRO A 136 -6.12 -10.61 11.34
CA PRO A 136 -6.56 -9.28 11.71
C PRO A 136 -5.37 -8.37 12.00
N VAL A 137 -5.51 -7.10 11.60
CA VAL A 137 -4.52 -6.03 11.85
C VAL A 137 -5.23 -4.72 12.19
N GLU A 138 -4.52 -3.77 12.81
CA GLU A 138 -5.07 -2.44 13.11
C GLU A 138 -4.90 -1.47 11.95
N THR A 139 -3.76 -1.51 11.27
CA THR A 139 -3.47 -0.67 10.12
C THR A 139 -2.85 -1.47 8.99
N ALA A 140 -3.00 -1.01 7.76
CA ALA A 140 -2.35 -1.57 6.58
C ALA A 140 -2.10 -0.46 5.55
N HIS A 141 -1.28 -0.75 4.54
CA HIS A 141 -1.04 0.14 3.41
C HIS A 141 -2.24 0.20 2.46
N PHE A 142 -2.27 1.22 1.61
CA PHE A 142 -3.27 1.40 0.56
C PHE A 142 -2.78 0.95 -0.84
N GLY A 143 -1.61 0.34 -0.91
CA GLY A 143 -0.93 0.01 -2.15
C GLY A 143 -1.69 -0.95 -3.07
N CYS A 144 -2.41 -1.92 -2.51
CA CYS A 144 -3.29 -2.84 -3.25
C CYS A 144 -4.34 -3.39 -2.30
N THR A 145 -5.20 -2.55 -1.75
CA THR A 145 -6.13 -2.91 -0.67
C THR A 145 -7.57 -2.85 -1.14
N PHE A 146 -8.29 -3.95 -0.98
CA PHE A 146 -9.73 -3.99 -1.19
C PHE A 146 -10.48 -3.54 0.06
N ILE A 147 -11.48 -2.68 -0.12
CA ILE A 147 -12.35 -2.18 0.96
C ILE A 147 -13.81 -2.25 0.49
N ARG A 148 -14.69 -2.84 1.28
CA ARG A 148 -16.14 -2.84 1.03
C ARG A 148 -16.67 -1.41 1.13
N THR A 149 -17.41 -0.95 0.13
CA THR A 149 -18.03 0.39 0.18
C THR A 149 -19.04 0.52 1.30
N ALA A 150 -19.73 -0.57 1.65
CA ALA A 150 -20.61 -0.61 2.80
C ALA A 150 -19.91 -0.28 4.13
N ALA A 151 -18.63 -0.64 4.27
CA ALA A 151 -17.83 -0.28 5.44
C ALA A 151 -17.45 1.21 5.45
N ILE A 152 -17.08 1.76 4.27
CA ILE A 152 -16.78 3.18 4.14
C ILE A 152 -18.01 4.04 4.48
N LYS A 153 -19.21 3.62 4.06
CA LYS A 153 -20.48 4.33 4.34
C LYS A 153 -20.82 4.44 5.82
N LYS A 154 -20.32 3.55 6.66
CA LYS A 154 -20.50 3.65 8.12
C LYS A 154 -19.65 4.76 8.74
N MET A 155 -18.59 5.20 8.04
CA MET A 155 -17.66 6.21 8.54
C MET A 155 -18.17 7.62 8.25
N THR A 156 -18.09 8.50 9.25
CA THR A 156 -18.30 9.93 9.04
C THR A 156 -17.11 10.57 8.31
N LYS A 157 -17.34 11.58 7.47
CA LYS A 157 -16.24 12.35 6.84
C LYS A 157 -15.63 13.35 7.83
N PRO A 158 -14.38 13.78 7.67
CA PRO A 158 -13.44 13.31 6.66
C PRO A 158 -12.98 11.89 6.95
N TRP A 159 -12.69 11.11 5.89
CA TRP A 159 -12.16 9.76 6.05
C TRP A 159 -10.65 9.75 6.27
N PHE A 160 -9.95 10.75 5.74
CA PHE A 160 -8.51 10.95 5.86
C PHE A 160 -8.21 12.30 6.50
N LEU A 161 -7.34 12.30 7.49
CA LEU A 161 -6.88 13.52 8.16
C LEU A 161 -5.54 13.25 8.84
N ALA A 162 -4.54 14.11 8.60
CA ALA A 162 -3.31 14.07 9.38
C ALA A 162 -3.53 14.87 10.68
N GLU A 163 -3.12 14.31 11.81
CA GLU A 163 -3.22 14.96 13.12
C GLU A 163 -1.83 15.13 13.75
N ALA A 164 -1.52 16.33 14.19
CA ALA A 164 -0.31 16.58 14.95
C ALA A 164 -0.38 15.85 16.31
N ASN A 165 0.78 15.61 16.91
CA ASN A 165 0.87 15.11 18.28
C ASN A 165 0.38 16.17 19.31
N ASP A 166 0.37 15.83 20.60
CA ASP A 166 -0.09 16.71 21.67
C ASP A 166 0.70 18.03 21.77
N GLU A 167 1.92 18.08 21.24
CA GLU A 167 2.76 19.27 21.18
C GLU A 167 2.49 20.13 19.93
N GLY A 168 1.57 19.71 19.05
CA GLY A 168 1.26 20.38 17.80
C GLY A 168 2.32 20.16 16.71
N THR A 169 3.15 19.12 16.82
CA THR A 169 4.20 18.79 15.84
C THR A 169 3.89 17.51 15.07
N PHE A 170 4.59 17.32 13.94
CA PHE A 170 4.54 16.09 13.14
C PHE A 170 5.80 15.22 13.31
N THR A 171 6.45 15.30 14.48
CA THR A 171 7.65 14.54 14.84
C THR A 171 7.32 13.59 15.99
N GLY A 172 7.16 12.31 15.69
CA GLY A 172 6.83 11.29 16.68
C GLY A 172 5.41 11.43 17.28
N GLY A 173 4.68 10.37 17.39
CA GLY A 173 3.33 10.36 17.98
C GLY A 173 2.23 11.07 17.17
N HIS A 174 2.53 11.65 16.02
CA HIS A 174 1.52 12.18 15.09
C HIS A 174 0.75 11.04 14.42
N ILE A 175 -0.38 11.37 13.83
CA ILE A 175 -1.23 10.42 13.11
C ILE A 175 -1.24 10.80 11.63
N ASP A 176 -0.68 9.93 10.80
CA ASP A 176 -0.74 10.08 9.35
C ASP A 176 -2.16 9.84 8.80
N GLU A 177 -2.44 10.33 7.60
CA GLU A 177 -3.76 10.23 6.96
C GLU A 177 -4.26 8.79 6.83
N ASP A 178 -3.38 7.84 6.51
CA ASP A 178 -3.68 6.42 6.38
C ASP A 178 -3.98 5.76 7.74
N ILE A 179 -3.19 6.07 8.77
CA ILE A 179 -3.42 5.61 10.15
C ILE A 179 -4.76 6.14 10.69
N TYR A 180 -5.06 7.42 10.42
CA TYR A 180 -6.33 8.03 10.78
C TYR A 180 -7.51 7.28 10.16
N PHE A 181 -7.43 6.95 8.86
CA PHE A 181 -8.46 6.18 8.17
C PHE A 181 -8.71 4.85 8.88
N TRP A 182 -7.67 4.07 9.18
CA TRP A 182 -7.81 2.75 9.78
C TRP A 182 -8.34 2.81 11.21
N LYS A 183 -7.91 3.78 12.02
CA LYS A 183 -8.50 4.01 13.36
C LYS A 183 -9.99 4.31 13.29
N LYS A 184 -10.39 5.16 12.37
CA LYS A 184 -11.80 5.51 12.15
C LYS A 184 -12.61 4.34 11.57
N PHE A 185 -11.99 3.54 10.70
CA PHE A 185 -12.56 2.32 10.14
C PHE A 185 -12.90 1.31 11.25
N ALA A 186 -11.95 1.05 12.13
CA ALA A 186 -12.14 0.17 13.29
C ALA A 186 -13.19 0.73 14.28
N ALA A 187 -13.15 2.03 14.58
CA ALA A 187 -14.14 2.69 15.47
C ALA A 187 -15.58 2.62 14.91
N SER A 188 -15.73 2.45 13.58
CA SER A 188 -17.03 2.25 12.93
C SER A 188 -17.50 0.78 12.94
N GLY A 189 -16.81 -0.10 13.69
CA GLY A 189 -17.13 -1.51 13.82
C GLY A 189 -16.72 -2.37 12.64
N ASN A 190 -15.82 -1.88 11.77
CA ASN A 190 -15.32 -2.59 10.62
C ASN A 190 -14.03 -3.37 10.94
N ARG A 191 -13.74 -4.40 10.18
CA ARG A 191 -12.60 -5.30 10.38
C ARG A 191 -11.63 -5.25 9.21
N LEU A 192 -10.35 -4.97 9.52
CA LEU A 192 -9.23 -4.99 8.56
C LEU A 192 -8.43 -6.29 8.74
N GLY A 193 -8.00 -6.87 7.64
CA GLY A 193 -7.12 -8.05 7.63
C GLY A 193 -5.98 -7.95 6.63
N ILE A 194 -4.99 -8.81 6.82
CA ILE A 194 -3.91 -9.07 5.87
C ILE A 194 -4.07 -10.47 5.29
N ALA A 195 -4.02 -10.57 3.96
CA ALA A 195 -3.91 -11.84 3.25
C ALA A 195 -2.45 -12.32 3.30
N THR A 196 -2.16 -13.30 4.14
CA THR A 196 -0.79 -13.74 4.46
C THR A 196 -0.10 -14.50 3.34
N ASN A 197 -0.88 -15.03 2.38
CA ASN A 197 -0.40 -15.77 1.22
C ASN A 197 -0.43 -14.96 -0.08
N VAL A 198 -0.72 -13.67 0.00
CA VAL A 198 -0.70 -12.75 -1.15
C VAL A 198 0.28 -11.62 -0.85
N SER A 199 1.22 -11.39 -1.75
CA SER A 199 2.21 -10.32 -1.62
C SER A 199 2.23 -9.42 -2.85
N VAL A 200 2.66 -8.18 -2.64
CA VAL A 200 2.88 -7.18 -3.68
C VAL A 200 4.26 -6.55 -3.54
N GLY A 201 4.83 -6.11 -4.66
CA GLY A 201 6.10 -5.40 -4.69
C GLY A 201 5.91 -3.92 -4.34
N HIS A 202 6.96 -3.31 -3.82
CA HIS A 202 7.07 -1.88 -3.57
C HIS A 202 8.20 -1.35 -4.44
N ALA A 203 7.90 -0.56 -5.47
CA ALA A 203 8.89 0.00 -6.36
C ALA A 203 9.69 1.09 -5.64
N GLU A 204 11.00 1.05 -5.79
CA GLU A 204 11.93 1.97 -5.16
C GLU A 204 12.84 2.63 -6.19
N LEU A 205 13.21 3.87 -5.94
CA LEU A 205 14.23 4.55 -6.69
C LEU A 205 15.59 4.27 -6.06
N MET A 206 16.44 3.57 -6.81
CA MET A 206 17.81 3.27 -6.40
C MET A 206 18.79 4.06 -7.26
N ILE A 207 19.73 4.74 -6.60
CA ILE A 207 20.83 5.44 -7.27
C ILE A 207 22.10 4.62 -7.10
N THR A 208 22.73 4.26 -8.21
CA THR A 208 23.99 3.52 -8.24
C THR A 208 25.16 4.47 -8.46
N TRP A 209 26.24 4.23 -7.74
CA TRP A 209 27.43 5.05 -7.79
C TRP A 209 28.62 4.24 -8.32
N PRO A 210 29.48 4.81 -9.19
CA PRO A 210 30.73 4.18 -9.54
C PRO A 210 31.67 4.18 -8.33
N SER A 211 32.38 3.07 -8.13
CA SER A 211 33.45 2.96 -7.14
C SER A 211 34.70 2.36 -7.75
N ARG A 212 35.85 2.61 -7.14
CA ARG A 212 37.08 1.90 -7.51
C ARG A 212 37.10 0.55 -6.82
N SER A 213 37.29 -0.51 -7.58
CA SER A 213 37.67 -1.79 -7.02
C SER A 213 39.08 -1.68 -6.40
N VAL A 214 39.25 -2.22 -5.20
CA VAL A 214 40.53 -2.35 -4.53
C VAL A 214 41.41 -3.38 -5.26
N GLU A 215 40.81 -4.32 -5.96
CA GLU A 215 41.48 -5.35 -6.75
C GLU A 215 41.47 -5.02 -8.23
N GLY A 216 42.64 -4.74 -8.78
CA GLY A 216 42.84 -4.63 -10.24
C GLY A 216 42.49 -3.29 -10.87
N GLY A 217 42.22 -2.24 -10.14
CA GLY A 217 42.00 -0.87 -10.67
C GLY A 217 40.74 -0.69 -11.54
N LYS A 218 39.83 -1.62 -11.54
CA LYS A 218 38.55 -1.53 -12.28
C LYS A 218 37.53 -0.70 -11.52
N VAL A 219 36.81 0.15 -12.26
CA VAL A 219 35.66 0.87 -11.72
C VAL A 219 34.51 -0.10 -11.60
N GLN A 220 33.94 -0.19 -10.41
CA GLN A 220 32.74 -0.97 -10.13
C GLN A 220 31.57 -0.06 -9.78
N GLN A 221 30.37 -0.51 -10.09
CA GLN A 221 29.15 0.18 -9.76
C GLN A 221 28.66 -0.24 -8.37
N HIS A 222 28.44 0.72 -7.49
CA HIS A 222 27.74 0.46 -6.23
C HIS A 222 26.26 0.26 -6.49
N THR A 223 25.70 -0.80 -5.92
CA THR A 223 24.29 -1.16 -6.08
C THR A 223 23.50 -1.18 -4.78
N THR A 224 24.14 -0.83 -3.66
CA THR A 224 23.59 -1.09 -2.32
C THR A 224 23.11 0.14 -1.57
N GLU A 225 23.32 1.35 -2.13
CA GLU A 225 22.96 2.58 -1.44
C GLU A 225 21.78 3.26 -2.11
N PHE A 226 20.79 3.59 -1.30
CA PHE A 226 19.67 4.38 -1.74
C PHE A 226 19.97 5.88 -1.58
N TRP A 227 19.64 6.65 -2.60
CA TRP A 227 19.59 8.09 -2.47
C TRP A 227 18.24 8.47 -1.89
N ASN A 228 18.14 8.45 -0.57
CA ASN A 228 16.93 8.82 0.12
C ASN A 228 17.17 10.00 1.05
N ASN A 229 16.24 10.94 1.07
CA ASN A 229 16.21 12.07 2.01
C ASN A 229 17.53 12.84 2.09
N GLY A 230 18.19 13.04 0.94
CA GLY A 230 19.43 13.78 0.87
C GLY A 230 20.65 13.08 1.49
N LYS A 231 20.58 11.75 1.69
CA LYS A 231 21.77 11.00 2.09
C LYS A 231 22.92 11.22 1.11
N LYS A 232 24.10 11.33 1.65
CA LYS A 232 25.32 11.47 0.86
C LYS A 232 25.58 10.20 0.05
N PRO A 233 26.30 10.30 -1.10
CA PRO A 233 26.84 9.15 -1.77
C PRO A 233 27.61 8.23 -0.82
N PRO A 234 27.67 6.90 -1.09
CA PRO A 234 28.37 5.97 -0.22
C PRO A 234 29.86 6.33 -0.11
N GLU A 235 30.45 6.05 1.04
CA GLU A 235 31.88 6.19 1.22
C GLU A 235 32.61 5.37 0.16
N GLY A 236 33.54 6.01 -0.54
CA GLY A 236 34.25 5.38 -1.65
C GLY A 236 33.59 5.56 -3.03
N ALA A 237 32.46 6.26 -3.16
CA ALA A 237 31.95 6.67 -4.44
C ALA A 237 32.97 7.53 -5.17
N TRP A 238 33.29 7.13 -6.42
CA TRP A 238 34.36 7.78 -7.16
C TRP A 238 33.91 9.14 -7.71
N GLY A 239 34.76 10.15 -7.55
CA GLY A 239 34.51 11.51 -8.05
C GLY A 239 33.56 12.33 -7.19
N PHE A 240 33.11 11.81 -6.06
CA PHE A 240 32.36 12.62 -5.11
C PHE A 240 33.31 13.60 -4.39
N VAL A 241 32.98 14.87 -4.49
CA VAL A 241 33.63 15.96 -3.71
C VAL A 241 32.61 16.40 -2.69
N PRO A 242 32.89 16.25 -1.38
CA PRO A 242 31.99 16.60 -0.30
C PRO A 242 31.70 18.10 -0.21
#